data_55b534d55237b6ea24444853daf37935
#
_entry.id   55b534d55237b6ea24444853daf37935
#
_cell.length_a   1.000
_cell.length_b   1.000
_cell.length_c   1.000
_cell.angle_alpha   90.00
_cell.angle_beta   90.00
_cell.angle_gamma   90.00
#
_symmetry.space_group_name_H-M   'P 1'
#
loop_
_entity.id
_entity.type
_entity.pdbx_description
1 polymer ?
#
loop_
_entity_poly.entity_id
_entity_poly.type
_entity_poly.pdbx_seq_one_letter_code
_entity_poly.pdbx_strand_id
1 'polypeptide(L)'
;MRFKNLLTILLLFVATLLWAEPITQSTARKKAVIFASKHGKTIAEDVKNLFKVRGKTKAQAMPYYVFNTNDDNGFVIVSGDDRTAEILAYSDKGRFNADEIPDNMREWLRYYAHVIGSLKSTSSVKASSTTLYDNGLREANSAISPLLSCTWNQGSPYYDRCPLVEGRRCLTGCVCTAAAQVMYYHQWPKSATTNIPEHSFIYNNRRYTENELTPVVFDWKSMNDSYRDGQSDNSATAVAVLMQYVGQAIKSGYGPDGTGSSFTEVEHALKNNFGYDGNVQHLFRNNYSDEAWESMIYRELAERRPVLSAGT
;
A
#
# COMPACT_ATOMS: atom_id res chain seq x y z
N MET A 1 42.13 -59.28 31.72
CA MET A 1 41.77 -57.82 31.79
C MET A 1 41.33 -57.34 30.42
N ARG A 2 40.06 -57.08 30.27
CA ARG A 2 39.47 -56.61 28.98
C ARG A 2 39.41 -55.10 29.05
N PHE A 3 40.22 -54.44 28.25
CA PHE A 3 40.05 -53.00 28.00
C PHE A 3 38.87 -52.81 27.06
N LYS A 4 37.75 -52.26 27.55
CA LYS A 4 36.67 -51.78 26.76
C LYS A 4 37.05 -50.40 26.21
N ASN A 5 37.32 -50.35 24.93
CA ASN A 5 37.47 -49.08 24.21
C ASN A 5 36.11 -48.36 24.20
N LEU A 6 36.02 -47.36 25.04
CA LEU A 6 34.90 -46.43 25.01
C LEU A 6 35.17 -45.46 23.86
N LEU A 7 34.65 -45.80 22.69
CA LEU A 7 34.61 -44.87 21.53
C LEU A 7 33.59 -43.78 21.83
N THR A 8 34.07 -42.75 22.48
CA THR A 8 33.25 -41.54 22.65
C THR A 8 33.16 -40.86 21.29
N ILE A 9 32.11 -41.16 20.54
CA ILE A 9 31.74 -40.41 19.37
C ILE A 9 31.28 -39.02 19.88
N LEU A 10 32.24 -38.08 19.86
CA LEU A 10 31.97 -36.67 20.03
C LEU A 10 31.17 -36.26 18.77
N LEU A 11 29.85 -36.42 18.83
CA LEU A 11 28.94 -35.77 17.92
C LEU A 11 29.12 -34.27 18.14
N LEU A 12 30.05 -33.71 17.40
CA LEU A 12 30.07 -32.27 17.13
C LEU A 12 28.76 -31.95 16.40
N PHE A 13 27.72 -31.69 17.18
CA PHE A 13 26.63 -30.88 16.75
C PHE A 13 27.24 -29.51 16.44
N VAL A 14 27.71 -29.36 15.21
CA VAL A 14 27.85 -28.04 14.61
C VAL A 14 26.42 -27.55 14.50
N ALA A 15 25.91 -27.00 15.60
CA ALA A 15 24.82 -26.07 15.53
C ALA A 15 25.36 -24.95 14.66
N THR A 16 25.13 -25.06 13.36
CA THR A 16 25.19 -23.90 12.50
C THR A 16 24.13 -22.96 13.08
N LEU A 17 24.60 -22.09 13.97
CA LEU A 17 23.86 -20.90 14.34
C LEU A 17 23.60 -20.25 13.02
N LEU A 18 22.38 -20.44 12.51
CA LEU A 18 21.87 -19.77 11.33
C LEU A 18 21.76 -18.30 11.73
N TRP A 19 22.89 -17.62 11.70
CA TRP A 19 22.93 -16.19 11.89
C TRP A 19 22.20 -15.60 10.70
N ALA A 20 21.22 -14.79 11.00
CA ALA A 20 20.54 -14.00 9.99
C ALA A 20 21.58 -13.08 9.35
N GLU A 21 21.83 -13.26 8.06
CA GLU A 21 22.85 -12.51 7.32
C GLU A 21 22.19 -11.59 6.30
N PRO A 22 22.82 -10.45 6.03
CA PRO A 22 22.42 -9.63 4.91
C PRO A 22 22.49 -10.45 3.61
N ILE A 23 21.42 -10.40 2.85
CA ILE A 23 21.35 -11.09 1.56
C ILE A 23 22.23 -10.34 0.55
N THR A 24 23.06 -11.08 -0.17
CA THR A 24 23.87 -10.51 -1.26
C THR A 24 23.01 -10.21 -2.49
N GLN A 25 23.46 -9.29 -3.33
CA GLN A 25 22.78 -8.98 -4.59
C GLN A 25 22.58 -10.22 -5.48
N SER A 26 23.57 -11.13 -5.55
CA SER A 26 23.47 -12.36 -6.33
C SER A 26 22.40 -13.31 -5.76
N THR A 27 22.29 -13.40 -4.45
CA THR A 27 21.23 -14.17 -3.78
C THR A 27 19.87 -13.56 -4.03
N ALA A 28 19.73 -12.24 -3.86
CA ALA A 28 18.49 -11.52 -4.15
C ALA A 28 18.06 -11.69 -5.62
N ARG A 29 19.02 -11.66 -6.57
CA ARG A 29 18.72 -11.89 -7.99
C ARG A 29 18.18 -13.30 -8.25
N LYS A 30 18.77 -14.32 -7.64
CA LYS A 30 18.28 -15.70 -7.75
C LYS A 30 16.82 -15.81 -7.28
N LYS A 31 16.50 -15.17 -6.15
CA LYS A 31 15.13 -15.12 -5.61
C LYS A 31 14.18 -14.40 -6.57
N ALA A 32 14.59 -13.24 -7.10
CA ALA A 32 13.80 -12.51 -8.09
C ALA A 32 13.53 -13.35 -9.36
N VAL A 33 14.53 -14.07 -9.87
CA VAL A 33 14.38 -14.95 -11.04
C VAL A 33 13.39 -16.07 -10.77
N ILE A 34 13.51 -16.75 -9.62
CA ILE A 34 12.57 -17.82 -9.24
C ILE A 34 11.14 -17.28 -9.13
N PHE A 35 10.98 -16.13 -8.50
CA PHE A 35 9.67 -15.51 -8.35
C PHE A 35 9.09 -15.08 -9.70
N ALA A 36 9.86 -14.35 -10.52
CA ALA A 36 9.41 -13.85 -11.83
C ALA A 36 9.02 -15.02 -12.77
N SER A 37 9.79 -16.12 -12.76
CA SER A 37 9.51 -17.28 -13.62
C SER A 37 8.16 -17.93 -13.29
N LYS A 38 7.76 -17.97 -12.01
CA LYS A 38 6.43 -18.44 -11.59
C LYS A 38 5.29 -17.56 -12.13
N HIS A 39 5.60 -16.31 -12.49
CA HIS A 39 4.65 -15.35 -13.07
C HIS A 39 4.84 -15.17 -14.58
N GLY A 40 5.56 -16.10 -15.24
CA GLY A 40 5.79 -16.05 -16.69
C GLY A 40 6.70 -14.90 -17.15
N LYS A 41 7.52 -14.35 -16.24
CA LYS A 41 8.43 -13.22 -16.50
C LYS A 41 9.88 -13.64 -16.37
N THR A 42 10.78 -12.90 -17.03
CA THR A 42 12.24 -13.05 -16.92
C THR A 42 12.86 -11.76 -16.41
N ILE A 43 13.88 -11.88 -15.55
CA ILE A 43 14.57 -10.72 -14.98
C ILE A 43 15.67 -10.23 -15.93
N ALA A 44 15.72 -8.92 -16.14
CA ALA A 44 16.75 -8.26 -16.93
C ALA A 44 18.16 -8.49 -16.36
N GLU A 45 19.17 -8.55 -17.25
CA GLU A 45 20.57 -8.73 -16.82
C GLU A 45 21.11 -7.51 -16.08
N ASP A 46 20.67 -6.32 -16.46
CA ASP A 46 21.09 -5.07 -15.83
C ASP A 46 20.45 -4.89 -14.45
N VAL A 47 21.29 -4.97 -13.43
CA VAL A 47 20.91 -4.69 -12.05
C VAL A 47 21.30 -3.25 -11.73
N LYS A 48 20.35 -2.33 -11.73
CA LYS A 48 20.58 -0.98 -11.20
C LYS A 48 20.36 -1.04 -9.69
N ASN A 49 21.43 -0.84 -8.92
CA ASN A 49 21.35 -0.61 -7.47
C ASN A 49 20.72 0.76 -7.23
N LEU A 50 19.46 0.78 -6.85
CA LEU A 50 18.67 2.00 -6.72
C LEU A 50 18.83 2.74 -5.40
N PHE A 51 19.63 2.22 -4.47
CA PHE A 51 19.96 2.93 -3.23
C PHE A 51 21.46 3.17 -3.11
N LYS A 52 21.92 4.29 -3.66
CA LYS A 52 23.11 4.94 -3.13
C LYS A 52 22.71 5.68 -1.86
N VAL A 53 22.77 5.01 -0.71
CA VAL A 53 22.78 5.71 0.56
C VAL A 53 24.01 6.63 0.56
N ARG A 54 23.77 7.92 0.45
CA ARG A 54 24.82 8.95 0.55
C ARG A 54 25.32 8.96 1.99
N GLY A 55 26.39 8.24 2.28
CA GLY A 55 27.02 8.28 3.61
C GLY A 55 27.79 7.03 3.95
N LYS A 56 29.09 7.07 3.65
CA LYS A 56 30.23 6.44 4.36
C LYS A 56 30.11 4.96 4.78
N THR A 57 30.96 4.20 4.15
CA THR A 57 31.59 2.92 4.47
C THR A 57 31.14 1.70 3.69
N LYS A 58 32.13 0.97 3.22
CA LYS A 58 32.14 -0.17 2.31
C LYS A 58 31.43 -1.47 2.79
N ALA A 59 30.58 -1.44 3.80
CA ALA A 59 30.02 -2.65 4.40
C ALA A 59 28.54 -2.57 4.83
N GLN A 60 27.77 -1.62 4.34
CA GLN A 60 26.37 -1.56 4.73
C GLN A 60 25.53 -2.34 3.72
N ALA A 61 24.99 -3.50 4.16
CA ALA A 61 24.08 -4.30 3.36
C ALA A 61 22.89 -3.47 2.88
N MET A 62 22.51 -3.67 1.63
CA MET A 62 21.35 -3.00 1.03
C MET A 62 20.08 -3.44 1.75
N PRO A 63 19.16 -2.54 2.07
CA PRO A 63 17.89 -2.92 2.71
C PRO A 63 16.99 -3.71 1.77
N TYR A 64 17.06 -3.47 0.49
CA TYR A 64 16.35 -4.23 -0.56
C TYR A 64 17.02 -4.08 -1.91
N TYR A 65 16.62 -4.92 -2.86
CA TYR A 65 17.08 -4.93 -4.24
C TYR A 65 15.89 -4.88 -5.18
N VAL A 66 15.99 -4.12 -6.27
CA VAL A 66 14.94 -4.04 -7.28
C VAL A 66 15.47 -4.60 -8.61
N PHE A 67 14.66 -5.43 -9.24
CA PHE A 67 14.98 -6.09 -10.51
C PHE A 67 13.82 -5.86 -11.47
N ASN A 68 14.09 -5.17 -12.59
CA ASN A 68 13.13 -5.03 -13.68
C ASN A 68 13.09 -6.32 -14.51
N THR A 69 11.96 -6.57 -15.19
CA THR A 69 11.83 -7.65 -16.15
C THR A 69 12.46 -7.27 -17.48
N ASN A 70 12.81 -8.27 -18.32
CA ASN A 70 13.44 -8.06 -19.63
C ASN A 70 12.57 -7.27 -20.61
N ASP A 71 11.27 -7.39 -20.50
CA ASP A 71 10.28 -6.71 -21.35
C ASP A 71 9.96 -5.29 -20.87
N ASP A 72 10.69 -4.80 -19.85
CA ASP A 72 10.42 -3.54 -19.15
C ASP A 72 8.94 -3.41 -18.68
N ASN A 73 8.26 -4.53 -18.55
CA ASN A 73 6.85 -4.61 -18.20
C ASN A 73 6.65 -5.38 -16.88
N GLY A 74 7.32 -4.93 -15.85
CA GLY A 74 7.26 -5.45 -14.51
C GLY A 74 8.56 -5.27 -13.72
N PHE A 75 8.48 -5.47 -12.41
CA PHE A 75 9.64 -5.46 -11.52
C PHE A 75 9.37 -6.29 -10.26
N VAL A 76 10.45 -6.70 -9.60
CA VAL A 76 10.39 -7.42 -8.32
C VAL A 76 11.29 -6.71 -7.32
N ILE A 77 10.79 -6.49 -6.09
CA ILE A 77 11.54 -5.93 -4.97
C ILE A 77 11.80 -7.06 -3.97
N VAL A 78 13.07 -7.36 -3.75
CA VAL A 78 13.55 -8.43 -2.87
C VAL A 78 14.17 -7.83 -1.62
N SER A 79 13.85 -8.37 -0.45
CA SER A 79 14.48 -7.94 0.80
C SER A 79 15.99 -8.13 0.77
N GLY A 80 16.72 -7.24 1.46
CA GLY A 80 18.15 -7.35 1.71
C GLY A 80 18.49 -8.11 3.00
N ASP A 81 17.50 -8.66 3.70
CA ASP A 81 17.67 -9.38 4.97
C ASP A 81 16.75 -10.60 5.00
N ASP A 82 17.29 -11.76 5.42
CA ASP A 82 16.57 -13.03 5.43
C ASP A 82 15.61 -13.18 6.63
N ARG A 83 15.54 -12.20 7.50
CA ARG A 83 14.59 -12.09 8.62
C ARG A 83 13.27 -11.47 8.23
N THR A 84 13.13 -11.01 7.01
CA THR A 84 11.89 -10.41 6.48
C THR A 84 11.32 -11.24 5.34
N ALA A 85 10.13 -10.90 4.88
CA ALA A 85 9.57 -11.50 3.68
C ALA A 85 10.56 -11.40 2.50
N GLU A 86 10.73 -12.50 1.79
CA GLU A 86 11.69 -12.60 0.69
C GLU A 86 11.38 -11.61 -0.43
N ILE A 87 10.14 -11.56 -0.85
CA ILE A 87 9.62 -10.62 -1.84
C ILE A 87 8.81 -9.55 -1.11
N LEU A 88 9.27 -8.31 -1.19
CA LEU A 88 8.59 -7.17 -0.57
C LEU A 88 7.47 -6.63 -1.43
N ALA A 89 7.67 -6.62 -2.75
CA ALA A 89 6.66 -6.21 -3.72
C ALA A 89 7.01 -6.70 -5.11
N TYR A 90 6.00 -6.72 -5.99
CA TYR A 90 6.20 -6.88 -7.42
C TYR A 90 5.14 -6.12 -8.22
N SER A 91 5.44 -5.88 -9.48
CA SER A 91 4.47 -5.42 -10.48
C SER A 91 4.61 -6.27 -11.73
N ASP A 92 3.50 -6.57 -12.36
CA ASP A 92 3.43 -7.25 -13.66
C ASP A 92 3.38 -6.26 -14.83
N LYS A 93 3.41 -4.95 -14.53
CA LYS A 93 3.34 -3.84 -15.50
C LYS A 93 4.33 -2.73 -15.16
N GLY A 94 4.76 -2.03 -16.20
CA GLY A 94 5.64 -0.87 -16.08
C GLY A 94 7.06 -1.25 -15.66
N ARG A 95 7.91 -0.23 -15.57
CA ARG A 95 9.30 -0.35 -15.16
C ARG A 95 9.53 0.43 -13.89
N PHE A 96 10.30 -0.10 -12.97
CA PHE A 96 10.76 0.66 -11.81
C PHE A 96 11.86 1.63 -12.23
N ASN A 97 11.60 2.93 -12.03
CA ASN A 97 12.59 4.00 -12.15
C ASN A 97 12.59 4.80 -10.84
N ALA A 98 13.72 4.79 -10.13
CA ALA A 98 13.84 5.43 -8.81
C ALA A 98 13.57 6.95 -8.82
N ASP A 99 13.82 7.60 -9.96
CA ASP A 99 13.64 9.05 -10.10
C ASP A 99 12.18 9.44 -10.38
N GLU A 100 11.36 8.47 -10.80
CA GLU A 100 9.97 8.68 -11.26
C GLU A 100 8.93 7.91 -10.43
N ILE A 101 9.33 7.26 -9.33
CA ILE A 101 8.37 6.55 -8.47
C ILE A 101 7.46 7.54 -7.74
N PRO A 102 6.17 7.20 -7.57
CA PRO A 102 5.23 7.99 -6.78
C PRO A 102 5.71 8.20 -5.34
N ASP A 103 5.35 9.33 -4.73
CA ASP A 103 5.81 9.69 -3.39
C ASP A 103 5.37 8.68 -2.32
N ASN A 104 4.17 8.12 -2.42
CA ASN A 104 3.71 7.05 -1.54
C ASN A 104 4.58 5.79 -1.62
N MET A 105 5.00 5.39 -2.82
CA MET A 105 5.92 4.27 -3.00
C MET A 105 7.31 4.60 -2.45
N ARG A 106 7.78 5.84 -2.64
CA ARG A 106 9.05 6.33 -2.09
C ARG A 106 9.05 6.26 -0.57
N GLU A 107 7.96 6.67 0.07
CA GLU A 107 7.83 6.64 1.53
C GLU A 107 7.74 5.20 2.05
N TRP A 108 7.00 4.34 1.39
CA TRP A 108 6.94 2.91 1.70
C TRP A 108 8.32 2.24 1.61
N LEU A 109 9.10 2.54 0.58
CA LEU A 109 10.46 2.03 0.45
C LEU A 109 11.41 2.56 1.54
N ARG A 110 11.24 3.82 1.98
CA ARG A 110 11.97 4.37 3.12
C ARG A 110 11.63 3.65 4.42
N TYR A 111 10.35 3.38 4.65
CA TYR A 111 9.90 2.61 5.80
C TYR A 111 10.54 1.22 5.83
N TYR A 112 10.52 0.47 4.74
CA TYR A 112 11.19 -0.83 4.65
C TYR A 112 12.69 -0.74 4.88
N ALA A 113 13.35 0.27 4.32
CA ALA A 113 14.77 0.51 4.56
C ALA A 113 15.08 0.76 6.04
N HIS A 114 14.21 1.50 6.73
CA HIS A 114 14.33 1.74 8.17
C HIS A 114 14.12 0.46 8.99
N VAL A 115 13.05 -0.28 8.74
CA VAL A 115 12.73 -1.54 9.43
C VAL A 115 13.85 -2.56 9.25
N ILE A 116 14.26 -2.83 8.02
CA ILE A 116 15.34 -3.78 7.71
C ILE A 116 16.67 -3.31 8.32
N GLY A 117 16.92 -1.99 8.31
CA GLY A 117 18.09 -1.40 8.95
C GLY A 117 18.13 -1.59 10.47
N SER A 118 16.97 -1.55 11.13
CA SER A 118 16.84 -1.71 12.59
C SER A 118 17.04 -3.16 13.03
N LEU A 119 16.78 -4.15 12.17
CA LEU A 119 16.98 -5.57 12.47
C LEU A 119 18.45 -5.94 12.72
N LYS A 120 19.39 -5.11 12.26
CA LYS A 120 20.83 -5.35 12.42
C LYS A 120 21.31 -5.33 13.85
N SER A 121 20.56 -4.75 14.77
CA SER A 121 20.93 -4.63 16.19
C SER A 121 20.32 -5.70 17.09
N THR A 122 19.41 -6.53 16.58
CA THR A 122 18.72 -7.54 17.39
C THR A 122 19.08 -8.94 16.88
N SER A 123 19.85 -9.68 17.66
CA SER A 123 20.11 -11.10 17.39
C SER A 123 18.79 -11.86 17.55
N SER A 124 18.46 -12.63 16.54
CA SER A 124 17.66 -13.84 16.53
C SER A 124 16.35 -13.86 15.76
N VAL A 125 16.09 -15.06 15.29
CA VAL A 125 14.93 -15.66 14.65
C VAL A 125 14.78 -15.21 13.19
N LYS A 126 15.25 -16.08 12.28
CA LYS A 126 14.73 -16.08 10.91
C LYS A 126 13.21 -16.02 11.01
N ALA A 127 12.61 -15.07 10.35
CA ALA A 127 11.23 -15.20 10.01
C ALA A 127 11.11 -16.57 9.34
N SER A 128 10.31 -17.46 9.92
CA SER A 128 9.94 -18.68 9.21
C SER A 128 9.45 -18.15 7.86
N SER A 129 10.15 -18.54 6.81
CA SER A 129 9.66 -18.33 5.46
C SER A 129 8.46 -19.26 5.32
N THR A 130 7.39 -18.92 6.00
CA THR A 130 6.09 -19.39 5.63
C THR A 130 5.86 -18.66 4.31
N THR A 131 6.36 -19.29 3.28
CA THR A 131 5.93 -19.06 1.92
C THR A 131 4.42 -19.08 1.97
N LEU A 132 3.82 -17.89 1.96
CA LEU A 132 2.37 -17.71 1.79
C LEU A 132 1.88 -18.36 0.47
N TYR A 133 2.76 -19.05 -0.24
CA TYR A 133 2.53 -19.65 -1.54
C TYR A 133 2.80 -21.16 -1.63
N ASP A 134 3.18 -21.85 -0.53
CA ASP A 134 3.50 -23.27 -0.59
C ASP A 134 2.82 -24.10 0.50
N ASN A 135 1.57 -23.83 0.79
CA ASN A 135 0.68 -24.82 1.40
C ASN A 135 -0.12 -25.46 0.27
N GLY A 136 0.25 -26.71 -0.01
CA GLY A 136 -0.29 -27.52 -1.06
C GLY A 136 -1.80 -27.38 -1.22
N LEU A 137 -2.22 -27.24 -2.49
CA LEU A 137 -3.56 -27.50 -2.98
C LEU A 137 -4.72 -26.87 -2.20
N ARG A 138 -4.66 -25.56 -1.95
CA ARG A 138 -5.87 -24.77 -1.99
C ARG A 138 -6.28 -24.72 -3.46
N GLU A 139 -7.49 -25.15 -3.79
CA GLU A 139 -8.08 -24.79 -5.08
C GLU A 139 -7.88 -23.29 -5.23
N ALA A 140 -7.05 -22.90 -6.20
CA ALA A 140 -6.73 -21.49 -6.41
C ALA A 140 -8.06 -20.79 -6.70
N ASN A 141 -8.41 -19.81 -5.89
CA ASN A 141 -9.56 -18.97 -6.14
C ASN A 141 -9.48 -18.44 -7.58
N SER A 142 -10.58 -18.41 -8.29
CA SER A 142 -10.61 -17.86 -9.64
C SER A 142 -10.13 -16.40 -9.63
N ALA A 143 -9.34 -16.02 -10.63
CA ALA A 143 -8.87 -14.65 -10.74
C ALA A 143 -10.07 -13.70 -10.89
N ILE A 144 -10.04 -12.59 -10.14
CA ILE A 144 -11.05 -11.54 -10.22
C ILE A 144 -10.42 -10.37 -10.97
N SER A 145 -11.08 -9.95 -12.06
CA SER A 145 -10.68 -8.74 -12.79
C SER A 145 -10.79 -7.50 -11.90
N PRO A 146 -9.92 -6.50 -12.08
CA PRO A 146 -10.03 -5.23 -11.34
C PRO A 146 -11.46 -4.67 -11.40
N LEU A 147 -12.00 -4.28 -10.26
CA LEU A 147 -13.36 -3.72 -10.17
C LEU A 147 -13.36 -2.24 -10.54
N LEU A 148 -12.36 -1.49 -10.12
CA LEU A 148 -12.25 -0.06 -10.36
C LEU A 148 -11.60 0.20 -11.72
N SER A 149 -12.19 1.10 -12.50
CA SER A 149 -11.63 1.61 -13.77
C SER A 149 -10.86 2.90 -13.58
N CYS A 150 -11.21 3.68 -12.55
CA CYS A 150 -10.65 5.01 -12.33
C CYS A 150 -9.20 4.96 -11.80
N THR A 151 -8.41 5.97 -12.23
CA THR A 151 -6.99 6.14 -11.87
C THR A 151 -6.74 7.46 -11.15
N TRP A 152 -7.65 7.82 -10.22
CA TRP A 152 -7.63 9.10 -9.52
C TRP A 152 -6.42 9.24 -8.59
N ASN A 153 -5.98 10.48 -8.42
CA ASN A 153 -4.88 10.86 -7.54
C ASN A 153 -5.31 11.96 -6.54
N GLN A 154 -4.35 12.57 -5.85
CA GLN A 154 -4.59 13.53 -4.79
C GLN A 154 -4.38 14.99 -5.20
N GLY A 155 -3.85 15.24 -6.41
CA GLY A 155 -3.54 16.56 -6.94
C GLY A 155 -4.71 17.17 -7.74
N SER A 156 -4.40 18.12 -8.65
CA SER A 156 -5.40 18.70 -9.56
C SER A 156 -5.91 17.66 -10.56
N PRO A 157 -7.22 17.68 -10.91
CA PRO A 157 -8.26 18.60 -10.41
C PRO A 157 -8.96 18.11 -9.13
N TYR A 158 -8.58 16.96 -8.59
CA TYR A 158 -9.25 16.33 -7.46
C TYR A 158 -9.27 17.21 -6.21
N TYR A 159 -8.16 17.91 -5.93
CA TYR A 159 -8.02 18.77 -4.76
C TYR A 159 -8.58 20.18 -4.94
N ASP A 160 -9.11 20.56 -6.12
CA ASP A 160 -9.41 21.96 -6.45
C ASP A 160 -10.40 22.64 -5.49
N ARG A 161 -11.16 21.83 -4.74
CA ARG A 161 -12.06 22.28 -3.66
C ARG A 161 -11.57 21.95 -2.26
N CYS A 162 -10.38 21.40 -2.10
CA CYS A 162 -9.78 21.22 -0.78
C CYS A 162 -9.38 22.58 -0.18
N PRO A 163 -9.21 22.65 1.17
CA PRO A 163 -8.80 23.90 1.85
C PRO A 163 -7.49 24.49 1.32
N LEU A 164 -7.36 25.81 1.51
CA LEU A 164 -6.10 26.50 1.36
C LEU A 164 -5.45 26.71 2.74
N VAL A 165 -4.20 26.31 2.86
CA VAL A 165 -3.40 26.47 4.07
C VAL A 165 -2.11 27.17 3.70
N GLU A 166 -1.84 28.33 4.33
CA GLU A 166 -0.67 29.16 4.03
C GLU A 166 -0.52 29.49 2.52
N GLY A 167 -1.66 29.71 1.84
CA GLY A 167 -1.71 30.01 0.41
C GLY A 167 -1.50 28.79 -0.52
N ARG A 168 -1.34 27.58 0.01
CA ARG A 168 -1.18 26.35 -0.74
C ARG A 168 -2.43 25.47 -0.66
N ARG A 169 -2.79 24.85 -1.76
CA ARG A 169 -3.94 23.91 -1.81
C ARG A 169 -3.54 22.60 -1.09
N CYS A 170 -4.39 22.15 -0.16
CA CYS A 170 -4.20 20.87 0.50
C CYS A 170 -4.51 19.71 -0.45
N LEU A 171 -3.80 18.59 -0.31
CA LEU A 171 -4.09 17.34 -1.01
C LEU A 171 -5.41 16.74 -0.52
N THR A 172 -6.06 15.94 -1.36
CA THR A 172 -7.27 15.19 -0.94
C THR A 172 -6.98 14.17 0.15
N GLY A 173 -5.78 13.60 0.17
CA GLY A 173 -5.39 12.50 1.03
C GLY A 173 -5.75 11.12 0.46
N CYS A 174 -4.90 10.13 0.75
CA CYS A 174 -5.06 8.77 0.20
C CYS A 174 -6.37 8.11 0.64
N VAL A 175 -6.79 8.31 1.90
CA VAL A 175 -8.02 7.74 2.44
C VAL A 175 -9.26 8.33 1.75
N CYS A 176 -9.30 9.66 1.59
CA CYS A 176 -10.36 10.35 0.85
C CYS A 176 -10.43 9.86 -0.60
N THR A 177 -9.29 9.86 -1.30
CA THR A 177 -9.22 9.43 -2.70
C THR A 177 -9.73 8.00 -2.87
N ALA A 178 -9.28 7.06 -2.02
CA ALA A 178 -9.71 5.67 -2.09
C ALA A 178 -11.21 5.50 -1.78
N ALA A 179 -11.75 6.22 -0.79
CA ALA A 179 -13.18 6.21 -0.49
C ALA A 179 -14.00 6.77 -1.65
N ALA A 180 -13.57 7.89 -2.24
CA ALA A 180 -14.22 8.50 -3.40
C ALA A 180 -14.23 7.57 -4.62
N GLN A 181 -13.14 6.82 -4.88
CA GLN A 181 -13.08 5.83 -5.95
C GLN A 181 -14.10 4.69 -5.75
N VAL A 182 -14.28 4.21 -4.52
CA VAL A 182 -15.30 3.20 -4.21
C VAL A 182 -16.71 3.78 -4.39
N MET A 183 -16.95 5.02 -3.95
CA MET A 183 -18.21 5.70 -4.15
C MET A 183 -18.53 5.90 -5.63
N TYR A 184 -17.53 6.26 -6.43
CA TYR A 184 -17.65 6.39 -7.89
C TYR A 184 -17.97 5.05 -8.57
N TYR A 185 -17.33 3.97 -8.16
CA TYR A 185 -17.64 2.62 -8.66
C TYR A 185 -19.12 2.26 -8.45
N HIS A 186 -19.67 2.56 -7.27
CA HIS A 186 -21.07 2.30 -6.95
C HIS A 186 -22.02 3.37 -7.51
N GLN A 187 -21.50 4.54 -7.91
CA GLN A 187 -22.29 5.75 -8.20
C GLN A 187 -23.30 6.02 -7.08
N TRP A 188 -22.82 6.03 -5.85
CA TRP A 188 -23.63 6.13 -4.64
C TRP A 188 -23.10 7.21 -3.69
N PRO A 189 -23.99 8.01 -3.02
CA PRO A 189 -25.46 7.97 -3.04
C PRO A 189 -26.07 8.51 -4.36
N LYS A 190 -27.26 8.04 -4.68
CA LYS A 190 -28.06 8.55 -5.82
C LYS A 190 -28.97 9.72 -5.43
N SER A 191 -29.21 9.88 -4.14
CA SER A 191 -29.94 11.01 -3.54
C SER A 191 -28.96 12.03 -2.96
N ALA A 192 -29.49 13.14 -2.47
CA ALA A 192 -28.66 14.11 -1.77
C ALA A 192 -28.01 13.51 -0.51
N THR A 193 -26.78 13.93 -0.22
CA THR A 193 -26.13 13.65 1.05
C THR A 193 -26.89 14.27 2.22
N THR A 194 -26.52 13.94 3.44
CA THR A 194 -26.85 14.79 4.60
C THR A 194 -25.99 16.06 4.58
N ASN A 195 -26.25 17.03 5.45
CA ASN A 195 -25.28 18.07 5.75
C ASN A 195 -23.97 17.44 6.20
N ILE A 196 -22.84 17.95 5.74
CA ILE A 196 -21.54 17.59 6.29
C ILE A 196 -21.16 18.67 7.30
N PRO A 197 -21.04 18.34 8.58
CA PRO A 197 -20.77 19.34 9.62
C PRO A 197 -19.49 20.14 9.38
N GLU A 198 -19.45 21.32 9.99
CA GLU A 198 -18.20 22.10 10.10
C GLU A 198 -17.06 21.20 10.59
N HIS A 199 -15.89 21.37 9.99
CA HIS A 199 -14.70 20.59 10.34
C HIS A 199 -13.51 21.51 10.60
N SER A 200 -12.87 21.33 11.76
CA SER A 200 -11.62 22.01 12.09
C SER A 200 -10.46 21.05 12.14
N PHE A 201 -9.32 21.50 11.61
CA PHE A 201 -8.06 20.75 11.65
C PHE A 201 -6.88 21.67 12.00
N ILE A 202 -5.74 21.10 12.32
CA ILE A 202 -4.53 21.84 12.72
C ILE A 202 -3.43 21.57 11.71
N TYR A 203 -2.81 22.63 11.21
CA TYR A 203 -1.61 22.56 10.41
C TYR A 203 -0.60 23.61 10.93
N ASN A 204 0.66 23.24 11.13
CA ASN A 204 1.71 24.11 11.70
C ASN A 204 1.25 24.90 12.94
N ASN A 205 0.61 24.21 13.91
CA ASN A 205 0.05 24.76 15.15
C ASN A 205 -1.04 25.86 14.95
N ARG A 206 -1.59 26.01 13.75
CA ARG A 206 -2.71 26.91 13.46
C ARG A 206 -3.97 26.09 13.19
N ARG A 207 -5.10 26.57 13.73
CA ARG A 207 -6.42 25.97 13.47
C ARG A 207 -6.99 26.59 12.19
N TYR A 208 -7.48 25.72 11.33
CA TYR A 208 -8.26 26.04 10.15
C TYR A 208 -9.65 25.41 10.27
N THR A 209 -10.65 26.03 9.69
CA THR A 209 -12.03 25.55 9.78
C THR A 209 -12.69 25.64 8.42
N GLU A 210 -13.28 24.53 7.98
CA GLU A 210 -14.13 24.44 6.82
C GLU A 210 -15.59 24.52 7.28
N ASN A 211 -16.36 25.37 6.65
CA ASN A 211 -17.77 25.55 6.98
C ASN A 211 -18.59 24.29 6.68
N GLU A 212 -19.76 24.18 7.31
CA GLU A 212 -20.74 23.14 6.96
C GLU A 212 -21.04 23.13 5.46
N LEU A 213 -21.11 21.92 4.87
CA LEU A 213 -21.53 21.71 3.49
C LEU A 213 -23.01 21.29 3.48
N THR A 214 -23.80 21.99 2.70
CA THR A 214 -25.24 21.67 2.47
C THR A 214 -25.38 20.38 1.66
N PRO A 215 -26.53 19.68 1.75
CA PRO A 215 -26.75 18.46 0.97
C PRO A 215 -26.50 18.64 -0.52
N VAL A 216 -25.85 17.68 -1.14
CA VAL A 216 -25.57 17.68 -2.58
C VAL A 216 -25.95 16.35 -3.22
N VAL A 217 -26.41 16.38 -4.46
CA VAL A 217 -26.50 15.20 -5.33
C VAL A 217 -25.27 15.20 -6.22
N PHE A 218 -24.47 14.14 -6.13
CA PHE A 218 -23.26 14.03 -6.95
C PHE A 218 -23.60 13.80 -8.42
N ASP A 219 -22.92 14.50 -9.30
CA ASP A 219 -23.08 14.34 -10.76
C ASP A 219 -22.15 13.20 -11.26
N TRP A 220 -22.53 11.97 -10.94
CA TRP A 220 -21.78 10.76 -11.31
C TRP A 220 -21.53 10.63 -12.80
N LYS A 221 -22.48 11.12 -13.63
CA LYS A 221 -22.42 11.00 -15.09
C LYS A 221 -21.37 11.90 -15.72
N SER A 222 -21.06 13.01 -15.08
CA SER A 222 -20.05 13.96 -15.55
C SER A 222 -18.65 13.56 -15.14
N MET A 223 -18.50 12.62 -14.19
CA MET A 223 -17.17 12.18 -13.75
C MET A 223 -16.51 11.24 -14.75
N ASN A 224 -15.18 11.31 -14.85
CA ASN A 224 -14.34 10.49 -15.74
C ASN A 224 -13.41 9.57 -14.94
N ASP A 225 -12.98 8.48 -15.56
CA ASP A 225 -12.03 7.53 -14.97
C ASP A 225 -10.64 8.14 -14.73
N SER A 226 -10.26 9.17 -15.50
CA SER A 226 -8.97 9.85 -15.38
C SER A 226 -9.08 11.32 -15.76
N TYR A 227 -8.18 12.14 -15.24
CA TYR A 227 -8.10 13.57 -15.50
C TYR A 227 -6.67 14.00 -15.78
N ARG A 228 -6.49 15.04 -16.59
CA ARG A 228 -5.21 15.70 -16.77
C ARG A 228 -4.99 16.71 -15.65
N ASP A 229 -3.74 16.92 -15.29
CA ASP A 229 -3.39 17.98 -14.35
C ASP A 229 -3.85 19.35 -14.85
N GLY A 230 -4.47 20.14 -13.97
CA GLY A 230 -5.04 21.44 -14.30
C GLY A 230 -6.32 21.42 -15.17
N GLN A 231 -6.95 20.25 -15.37
CA GLN A 231 -8.25 20.17 -16.05
C GLN A 231 -9.32 20.94 -15.25
N SER A 232 -10.12 21.78 -15.93
CA SER A 232 -11.05 22.73 -15.29
C SER A 232 -12.42 22.80 -15.97
N ASP A 233 -12.93 21.67 -16.44
CA ASP A 233 -14.28 21.56 -17.02
C ASP A 233 -15.32 21.07 -15.98
N ASN A 234 -16.54 20.81 -16.44
CA ASN A 234 -17.61 20.29 -15.58
C ASN A 234 -17.26 18.94 -14.95
N SER A 235 -16.52 18.09 -15.66
CA SER A 235 -16.13 16.80 -15.14
C SER A 235 -15.12 16.92 -14.00
N ALA A 236 -14.15 17.82 -14.13
CA ALA A 236 -13.18 18.18 -13.10
C ALA A 236 -13.89 18.79 -11.87
N THR A 237 -14.89 19.65 -12.10
CA THR A 237 -15.72 20.21 -11.03
C THR A 237 -16.47 19.11 -10.28
N ALA A 238 -17.07 18.16 -10.99
CA ALA A 238 -17.85 17.08 -10.39
C ALA A 238 -16.98 16.21 -9.45
N VAL A 239 -15.79 15.80 -9.89
CA VAL A 239 -14.89 15.00 -9.04
C VAL A 239 -14.35 15.81 -7.87
N ALA A 240 -14.03 17.10 -8.06
CA ALA A 240 -13.57 17.96 -6.97
C ALA A 240 -14.64 18.17 -5.89
N VAL A 241 -15.92 18.26 -6.28
CA VAL A 241 -17.04 18.29 -5.32
C VAL A 241 -17.12 17.01 -4.53
N LEU A 242 -17.03 15.85 -5.18
CA LEU A 242 -17.00 14.57 -4.46
C LEU A 242 -15.86 14.52 -3.43
N MET A 243 -14.65 14.88 -3.84
CA MET A 243 -13.48 14.88 -2.97
C MET A 243 -13.63 15.85 -1.78
N GLN A 244 -14.24 17.03 -2.00
CA GLN A 244 -14.52 17.99 -0.92
C GLN A 244 -15.46 17.38 0.12
N TYR A 245 -16.57 16.80 -0.30
CA TYR A 245 -17.58 16.23 0.59
C TYR A 245 -17.05 15.02 1.35
N VAL A 246 -16.36 14.11 0.65
CA VAL A 246 -15.76 12.93 1.28
C VAL A 246 -14.68 13.36 2.27
N GLY A 247 -13.75 14.23 1.86
CA GLY A 247 -12.65 14.67 2.69
C GLY A 247 -13.11 15.35 3.99
N GLN A 248 -14.13 16.20 3.93
CA GLN A 248 -14.68 16.83 5.14
C GLN A 248 -15.48 15.84 5.99
N ALA A 249 -16.30 14.96 5.39
CA ALA A 249 -17.07 13.96 6.12
C ALA A 249 -16.20 12.96 6.92
N ILE A 250 -15.04 12.59 6.35
CA ILE A 250 -14.08 11.72 7.03
C ILE A 250 -13.11 12.49 7.95
N LYS A 251 -13.39 13.75 8.24
CA LYS A 251 -12.62 14.62 9.14
C LYS A 251 -11.12 14.65 8.80
N SER A 252 -10.80 14.86 7.54
CA SER A 252 -9.42 14.91 7.09
C SER A 252 -8.59 15.96 7.81
N GLY A 253 -7.40 15.55 8.30
CA GLY A 253 -6.36 16.46 8.75
C GLY A 253 -5.61 17.01 7.53
N TYR A 254 -6.15 18.08 6.95
CA TYR A 254 -5.67 18.62 5.69
C TYR A 254 -4.29 19.26 5.79
N GLY A 255 -3.46 19.02 4.76
CA GLY A 255 -2.17 19.67 4.59
C GLY A 255 -1.73 19.66 3.12
N PRO A 256 -0.96 20.67 2.68
CA PRO A 256 -0.47 20.75 1.31
C PRO A 256 0.62 19.73 0.98
N ASP A 257 1.31 19.20 2.00
CA ASP A 257 2.36 18.20 1.84
C ASP A 257 1.88 16.78 2.18
N GLY A 258 0.65 16.66 2.71
CA GLY A 258 -0.01 15.39 3.05
C GLY A 258 -1.28 15.63 3.82
N THR A 259 -2.31 14.85 3.51
CA THR A 259 -3.61 14.86 4.18
C THR A 259 -3.92 13.46 4.67
N GLY A 260 -4.33 13.33 5.92
CA GLY A 260 -4.62 12.04 6.56
C GLY A 260 -6.03 11.97 7.12
N SER A 261 -6.54 10.74 7.25
CA SER A 261 -7.77 10.43 7.95
C SER A 261 -7.74 8.98 8.46
N SER A 262 -8.74 8.56 9.22
CA SER A 262 -8.86 7.20 9.72
C SER A 262 -9.98 6.43 9.03
N PHE A 263 -9.84 5.09 8.99
CA PHE A 263 -10.89 4.21 8.45
C PHE A 263 -12.15 4.20 9.34
N THR A 264 -12.03 4.50 10.63
CA THR A 264 -13.19 4.67 11.51
C THR A 264 -14.05 5.85 11.05
N GLU A 265 -13.41 6.97 10.65
CA GLU A 265 -14.15 8.12 10.11
C GLU A 265 -14.75 7.80 8.74
N VAL A 266 -14.10 6.97 7.91
CA VAL A 266 -14.68 6.50 6.64
C VAL A 266 -15.94 5.68 6.89
N GLU A 267 -15.89 4.69 7.77
CA GLU A 267 -17.07 3.87 8.14
C GLU A 267 -18.21 4.77 8.60
N HIS A 268 -17.92 5.70 9.51
CA HIS A 268 -18.91 6.63 10.04
C HIS A 268 -19.53 7.51 8.94
N ALA A 269 -18.69 8.09 8.07
CA ALA A 269 -19.16 8.97 6.98
C ALA A 269 -20.01 8.20 5.96
N LEU A 270 -19.60 7.01 5.56
CA LEU A 270 -20.36 6.19 4.61
C LEU A 270 -21.77 5.91 5.11
N LYS A 271 -21.93 5.55 6.39
CA LYS A 271 -23.23 5.26 7.00
C LYS A 271 -24.08 6.52 7.18
N ASN A 272 -23.52 7.56 7.78
CA ASN A 272 -24.30 8.69 8.30
C ASN A 272 -24.46 9.83 7.28
N ASN A 273 -23.50 10.01 6.38
CA ASN A 273 -23.54 11.10 5.43
C ASN A 273 -23.89 10.66 4.00
N PHE A 274 -23.46 9.44 3.63
CA PHE A 274 -23.61 8.95 2.26
C PHE A 274 -24.61 7.80 2.11
N GLY A 275 -25.34 7.45 3.18
CA GLY A 275 -26.44 6.48 3.13
C GLY A 275 -26.04 5.08 2.68
N TYR A 276 -24.82 4.64 3.00
CA TYR A 276 -24.42 3.26 2.84
C TYR A 276 -25.08 2.38 3.89
N ASP A 277 -25.15 1.08 3.62
CA ASP A 277 -25.74 0.11 4.52
C ASP A 277 -25.04 0.09 5.89
N GLY A 278 -25.81 -0.09 6.96
CA GLY A 278 -25.30 -0.18 8.33
C GLY A 278 -24.32 -1.33 8.57
N ASN A 279 -24.27 -2.30 7.66
CA ASN A 279 -23.33 -3.44 7.72
C ASN A 279 -21.92 -3.12 7.18
N VAL A 280 -21.68 -1.92 6.64
CA VAL A 280 -20.31 -1.47 6.36
C VAL A 280 -19.50 -1.54 7.64
N GLN A 281 -18.32 -2.15 7.63
CA GLN A 281 -17.49 -2.39 8.80
C GLN A 281 -16.04 -2.04 8.54
N HIS A 282 -15.40 -1.45 9.54
CA HIS A 282 -13.95 -1.34 9.64
C HIS A 282 -13.42 -2.53 10.43
N LEU A 283 -12.64 -3.38 9.78
CA LEU A 283 -12.07 -4.58 10.36
C LEU A 283 -10.56 -4.45 10.52
N PHE A 284 -10.03 -4.98 11.61
CA PHE A 284 -8.60 -5.00 11.89
C PHE A 284 -8.04 -6.38 11.54
N ARG A 285 -7.01 -6.39 10.68
CA ARG A 285 -6.33 -7.62 10.22
C ARG A 285 -5.92 -8.55 11.36
N ASN A 286 -5.43 -7.96 12.47
CA ASN A 286 -4.94 -8.71 13.63
C ASN A 286 -6.00 -9.55 14.36
N ASN A 287 -7.28 -9.32 14.08
CA ASN A 287 -8.38 -10.08 14.69
C ASN A 287 -8.72 -11.36 13.93
N TYR A 288 -8.01 -11.67 12.84
CA TYR A 288 -8.33 -12.78 11.93
C TYR A 288 -7.10 -13.60 11.60
N SER A 289 -7.27 -14.90 11.34
CA SER A 289 -6.22 -15.70 10.71
C SER A 289 -5.99 -15.24 9.26
N ASP A 290 -4.84 -15.60 8.68
CA ASP A 290 -4.53 -15.27 7.28
C ASP A 290 -5.61 -15.80 6.34
N GLU A 291 -6.04 -17.04 6.58
CA GLU A 291 -7.08 -17.70 5.78
C GLU A 291 -8.43 -17.01 5.87
N ALA A 292 -8.85 -16.64 7.07
CA ALA A 292 -10.12 -15.96 7.27
C ALA A 292 -10.12 -14.58 6.63
N TRP A 293 -9.01 -13.84 6.76
CA TRP A 293 -8.84 -12.53 6.17
C TRP A 293 -8.88 -12.57 4.65
N GLU A 294 -8.07 -13.44 4.03
CA GLU A 294 -8.04 -13.62 2.57
C GLU A 294 -9.41 -14.06 2.03
N SER A 295 -10.06 -14.99 2.71
CA SER A 295 -11.39 -15.47 2.31
C SER A 295 -12.46 -14.38 2.37
N MET A 296 -12.41 -13.51 3.39
CA MET A 296 -13.32 -12.37 3.47
C MET A 296 -13.10 -11.38 2.32
N ILE A 297 -11.85 -10.98 2.10
CA ILE A 297 -11.52 -10.05 1.00
C ILE A 297 -11.93 -10.66 -0.34
N TYR A 298 -11.57 -11.92 -0.58
CA TYR A 298 -11.93 -12.60 -1.83
C TYR A 298 -13.44 -12.63 -2.05
N ARG A 299 -14.22 -12.94 -1.03
CA ARG A 299 -15.67 -12.97 -1.11
C ARG A 299 -16.26 -11.60 -1.47
N GLU A 300 -15.80 -10.53 -0.83
CA GLU A 300 -16.25 -9.17 -1.15
C GLU A 300 -15.95 -8.82 -2.62
N LEU A 301 -14.74 -9.12 -3.09
CA LEU A 301 -14.34 -8.85 -4.47
C LEU A 301 -15.10 -9.74 -5.48
N ALA A 302 -15.33 -11.01 -5.16
CA ALA A 302 -16.09 -11.95 -6.01
C ALA A 302 -17.54 -11.52 -6.14
N GLU A 303 -18.12 -10.94 -5.09
CA GLU A 303 -19.45 -10.33 -5.09
C GLU A 303 -19.45 -8.90 -5.61
N ARG A 304 -18.34 -8.46 -6.23
CA ARG A 304 -18.15 -7.15 -6.85
C ARG A 304 -18.32 -5.98 -5.87
N ARG A 305 -17.89 -6.17 -4.64
CA ARG A 305 -17.79 -5.11 -3.64
C ARG A 305 -16.32 -4.74 -3.43
N PRO A 306 -15.89 -3.54 -3.85
CA PRO A 306 -14.54 -3.05 -3.60
C PRO A 306 -14.22 -2.95 -2.10
N VAL A 307 -12.98 -3.27 -1.74
CA VAL A 307 -12.51 -3.23 -0.36
C VAL A 307 -11.51 -2.08 -0.22
N LEU A 308 -11.73 -1.21 0.76
CA LEU A 308 -10.74 -0.22 1.19
C LEU A 308 -9.77 -0.89 2.16
N SER A 309 -8.47 -0.75 1.93
CA SER A 309 -7.46 -1.30 2.82
C SER A 309 -6.33 -0.31 3.05
N ALA A 310 -5.74 -0.36 4.25
CA ALA A 310 -4.49 0.29 4.57
C ALA A 310 -3.50 -0.75 5.07
N GLY A 311 -2.24 -0.64 4.60
CA GLY A 311 -1.11 -1.36 5.16
C GLY A 311 -0.36 -0.47 6.16
N THR A 312 0.12 -1.05 7.23
CA THR A 312 1.03 -0.42 8.22
C THR A 312 2.35 -1.17 8.22
#